data_6c54085c8d26ef2c27faf1b9192781ad
#
_entry.id   6c54085c8d26ef2c27faf1b9192781ad
#
_cell.length_a   1.000
_cell.length_b   1.000
_cell.length_c   1.000
_cell.angle_alpha   90.00
_cell.angle_beta   90.00
_cell.angle_gamma   90.00
#
_symmetry.space_group_name_H-M   'P 1'
#
loop_
_entity.id
_entity.type
_entity.pdbx_description
1 polymer ?
#
loop_
_entity_poly.entity_id
_entity_poly.type
_entity_poly.pdbx_seq_one_letter_code
_entity_poly.pdbx_strand_id
1 'polypeptide(L)'
;MAYDYLGLVNDINRRLNEVELTSSNFAATTGFDSFAKDAVNSAIRHIQQEEYEWPWNHAEEEETLTVAEPRYSYPNDAKTINMNSVRIKRNSTLNVGTVKLKNMTYEEYLEKYADAEYNTETKGCPTHIIRTPNRELICYPMPDKAYEMVYEYYRIGYDLISATDVPSIPEQY
;
A
#
# COMPACT_ATOMS: atom_id res chain seq x y z
N MET A 1 -2.95 -24.88 -16.43
CA MET A 1 -2.93 -25.08 -14.95
C MET A 1 -3.71 -23.96 -14.35
N ALA A 2 -4.49 -24.19 -13.27
CA ALA A 2 -5.15 -23.07 -12.60
C ALA A 2 -4.09 -22.26 -11.85
N TYR A 3 -4.09 -20.93 -12.01
CA TYR A 3 -3.19 -20.01 -11.32
C TYR A 3 -3.83 -19.53 -10.01
N ASP A 4 -4.29 -20.49 -9.22
CA ASP A 4 -4.80 -20.30 -7.87
C ASP A 4 -3.92 -21.06 -6.85
N TYR A 5 -4.17 -20.88 -5.58
CA TYR A 5 -3.36 -21.50 -4.53
C TYR A 5 -3.33 -23.02 -4.62
N LEU A 6 -4.49 -23.64 -4.90
CA LEU A 6 -4.58 -25.08 -5.09
C LEU A 6 -3.74 -25.56 -6.28
N GLY A 7 -3.83 -24.86 -7.39
CA GLY A 7 -3.03 -25.18 -8.60
C GLY A 7 -1.54 -25.07 -8.38
N LEU A 8 -1.08 -24.03 -7.67
CA LEU A 8 0.34 -23.84 -7.33
C LEU A 8 0.87 -24.94 -6.40
N VAL A 9 0.09 -25.31 -5.36
CA VAL A 9 0.46 -26.42 -4.46
C VAL A 9 0.49 -27.74 -5.21
N ASN A 10 -0.49 -28.00 -6.07
CA ASN A 10 -0.54 -29.22 -6.87
C ASN A 10 0.57 -29.29 -7.91
N ASP A 11 1.11 -28.16 -8.37
CA ASP A 11 2.30 -28.18 -9.22
C ASP A 11 3.53 -28.69 -8.47
N ILE A 12 3.70 -28.28 -7.19
CA ILE A 12 4.76 -28.81 -6.32
C ILE A 12 4.55 -30.32 -6.09
N ASN A 13 3.34 -30.72 -5.71
CA ASN A 13 3.02 -32.13 -5.46
C ASN A 13 3.32 -33.01 -6.68
N ARG A 14 2.94 -32.56 -7.86
CA ARG A 14 3.18 -33.28 -9.12
C ARG A 14 4.66 -33.43 -9.44
N ARG A 15 5.45 -32.36 -9.23
CA ARG A 15 6.92 -32.39 -9.46
C ARG A 15 7.63 -33.33 -8.52
N LEU A 16 7.09 -33.56 -7.33
CA LEU A 16 7.66 -34.44 -6.30
C LEU A 16 6.99 -35.82 -6.26
N ASN A 17 6.12 -36.11 -7.23
CA ASN A 17 5.36 -37.38 -7.36
C ASN A 17 4.50 -37.68 -6.12
N GLU A 18 3.94 -36.63 -5.51
CA GLU A 18 2.97 -36.71 -4.43
C GLU A 18 1.53 -36.62 -4.98
N VAL A 19 0.55 -36.95 -4.14
CA VAL A 19 -0.88 -36.94 -4.51
C VAL A 19 -1.40 -35.51 -4.59
N GLU A 20 -2.08 -35.20 -5.67
CA GLU A 20 -2.70 -33.86 -5.82
C GLU A 20 -3.87 -33.68 -4.83
N LEU A 21 -3.95 -32.46 -4.28
CA LEU A 21 -5.03 -32.03 -3.42
C LEU A 21 -6.27 -31.68 -4.23
N THR A 22 -7.43 -31.79 -3.58
CA THR A 22 -8.72 -31.31 -4.07
C THR A 22 -9.19 -30.12 -3.24
N SER A 23 -10.12 -29.34 -3.73
CA SER A 23 -10.70 -28.22 -2.97
C SER A 23 -11.32 -28.65 -1.64
N SER A 24 -11.80 -29.89 -1.56
CA SER A 24 -12.45 -30.44 -0.34
C SER A 24 -11.46 -30.79 0.77
N ASN A 25 -10.25 -31.23 0.45
CA ASN A 25 -9.23 -31.60 1.44
C ASN A 25 -8.15 -30.54 1.66
N PHE A 26 -8.14 -29.47 0.86
CA PHE A 26 -7.14 -28.41 0.90
C PHE A 26 -7.03 -27.73 2.28
N ALA A 27 -8.15 -27.50 2.96
CA ALA A 27 -8.17 -26.80 4.24
C ALA A 27 -7.57 -27.62 5.40
N ALA A 28 -7.70 -28.96 5.34
CA ALA A 28 -7.31 -29.88 6.41
C ALA A 28 -5.99 -30.63 6.15
N THR A 29 -5.08 -30.03 5.38
CA THR A 29 -3.80 -30.63 5.01
C THR A 29 -2.84 -30.71 6.19
N THR A 30 -2.07 -31.79 6.23
CA THR A 30 -0.99 -32.04 7.23
C THR A 30 0.25 -32.58 6.53
N GLY A 31 1.36 -32.63 7.24
CA GLY A 31 2.61 -33.22 6.72
C GLY A 31 3.14 -32.46 5.50
N PHE A 32 3.45 -33.20 4.44
CA PHE A 32 4.08 -32.65 3.24
C PHE A 32 3.23 -31.57 2.56
N ASP A 33 1.93 -31.76 2.47
CA ASP A 33 1.02 -30.78 1.84
C ASP A 33 1.01 -29.43 2.58
N SER A 34 1.15 -29.44 3.91
CA SER A 34 1.31 -28.20 4.70
C SER A 34 2.62 -27.49 4.32
N PHE A 35 3.73 -28.22 4.20
CA PHE A 35 5.00 -27.64 3.77
C PHE A 35 4.92 -27.09 2.33
N ALA A 36 4.23 -27.75 1.43
CA ALA A 36 4.04 -27.27 0.07
C ALA A 36 3.25 -25.93 0.04
N LYS A 37 2.22 -25.80 0.87
CA LYS A 37 1.48 -24.55 1.05
C LYS A 37 2.36 -23.43 1.61
N ASP A 38 3.12 -23.73 2.64
CA ASP A 38 4.05 -22.77 3.24
C ASP A 38 5.15 -22.34 2.25
N ALA A 39 5.63 -23.28 1.41
CA ALA A 39 6.62 -22.98 0.38
C ALA A 39 6.08 -22.02 -0.67
N VAL A 40 4.83 -22.16 -1.13
CA VAL A 40 4.19 -21.23 -2.06
C VAL A 40 4.11 -19.83 -1.45
N ASN A 41 3.58 -19.69 -0.24
CA ASN A 41 3.47 -18.39 0.43
C ASN A 41 4.85 -17.77 0.72
N SER A 42 5.83 -18.60 1.10
CA SER A 42 7.21 -18.15 1.31
C SER A 42 7.83 -17.60 0.01
N ALA A 43 7.61 -18.28 -1.12
CA ALA A 43 8.07 -17.81 -2.42
C ALA A 43 7.40 -16.49 -2.84
N ILE A 44 6.09 -16.35 -2.62
CA ILE A 44 5.36 -15.11 -2.87
C ILE A 44 5.92 -13.97 -2.02
N ARG A 45 6.12 -14.18 -0.72
CA ARG A 45 6.71 -13.18 0.18
C ARG A 45 8.11 -12.78 -0.27
N HIS A 46 8.93 -13.74 -0.69
CA HIS A 46 10.28 -13.47 -1.18
C HIS A 46 10.26 -12.58 -2.42
N ILE A 47 9.44 -12.91 -3.43
CA ILE A 47 9.27 -12.08 -4.64
C ILE A 47 8.79 -10.67 -4.26
N GLN A 48 7.83 -10.56 -3.34
CA GLN A 48 7.31 -9.28 -2.88
C GLN A 48 8.35 -8.44 -2.13
N GLN A 49 9.36 -9.06 -1.51
CA GLN A 49 10.42 -8.37 -0.79
C GLN A 49 11.57 -7.90 -1.67
N GLU A 50 11.82 -8.56 -2.82
CA GLU A 50 12.90 -8.22 -3.75
C GLU A 50 12.76 -6.82 -4.35
N GLU A 51 11.54 -6.35 -4.58
CA GLU A 51 11.28 -5.03 -5.16
C GLU A 51 10.18 -4.30 -4.37
N TYR A 52 10.35 -2.99 -4.16
CA TYR A 52 9.38 -2.15 -3.45
C TYR A 52 8.22 -1.70 -4.33
N GLU A 53 8.44 -1.56 -5.63
CA GLU A 53 7.54 -0.90 -6.57
C GLU A 53 7.08 -1.85 -7.68
N TRP A 54 6.60 -3.04 -7.30
CA TRP A 54 6.02 -3.96 -8.27
C TRP A 54 4.80 -3.35 -8.95
N PRO A 55 4.73 -3.29 -10.29
CA PRO A 55 3.62 -2.67 -11.01
C PRO A 55 2.24 -3.23 -10.67
N TRP A 56 2.15 -4.52 -10.37
CA TRP A 56 0.88 -5.17 -10.00
C TRP A 56 0.39 -4.86 -8.58
N ASN A 57 1.24 -4.26 -7.75
CA ASN A 57 0.87 -3.80 -6.42
C ASN A 57 0.53 -2.31 -6.38
N HIS A 58 0.61 -1.62 -7.51
CA HIS A 58 0.28 -0.21 -7.61
C HIS A 58 -1.19 0.06 -7.30
N ALA A 59 -1.44 1.12 -6.54
CA ALA A 59 -2.77 1.62 -6.21
C ALA A 59 -2.77 3.14 -6.10
N GLU A 60 -3.95 3.73 -6.24
CA GLU A 60 -4.19 5.15 -5.96
C GLU A 60 -5.09 5.26 -4.74
N GLU A 61 -4.81 6.22 -3.86
CA GLU A 61 -5.64 6.57 -2.72
C GLU A 61 -6.13 7.99 -2.86
N GLU A 62 -7.38 8.21 -2.49
CA GLU A 62 -8.01 9.52 -2.45
C GLU A 62 -8.50 9.77 -1.01
N GLU A 63 -7.91 10.75 -0.34
CA GLU A 63 -8.20 11.08 1.04
C GLU A 63 -8.74 12.50 1.19
N THR A 64 -9.86 12.64 1.90
CA THR A 64 -10.42 13.96 2.21
C THR A 64 -9.74 14.54 3.44
N LEU A 65 -9.05 15.66 3.26
CA LEU A 65 -8.35 16.34 4.34
C LEU A 65 -9.33 17.00 5.31
N THR A 66 -9.05 16.86 6.59
CA THR A 66 -9.82 17.51 7.67
C THR A 66 -9.25 18.90 7.97
N VAL A 67 -10.12 19.87 8.20
CA VAL A 67 -9.70 21.25 8.55
C VAL A 67 -8.90 21.23 9.85
N ALA A 68 -7.75 21.87 9.83
CA ALA A 68 -6.83 22.00 10.96
C ALA A 68 -6.21 20.67 11.44
N GLU A 69 -6.25 19.62 10.63
CA GLU A 69 -5.56 18.36 10.89
C GLU A 69 -4.35 18.24 9.97
N PRO A 70 -3.12 18.22 10.51
CA PRO A 70 -1.93 18.16 9.68
C PRO A 70 -1.52 16.74 9.32
N ARG A 71 -1.93 15.69 10.10
CA ARG A 71 -1.41 14.33 10.04
C ARG A 71 -2.43 13.33 9.51
N TYR A 72 -2.01 12.50 8.58
CA TYR A 72 -2.81 11.46 7.94
C TYR A 72 -2.06 10.14 7.94
N SER A 73 -2.69 9.07 8.40
CA SER A 73 -2.10 7.75 8.44
C SER A 73 -2.00 7.15 7.04
N TYR A 74 -1.00 6.31 6.79
CA TYR A 74 -0.93 5.52 5.56
C TYR A 74 -2.11 4.55 5.47
N PRO A 75 -2.54 4.18 4.24
CA PRO A 75 -3.39 3.01 4.05
C PRO A 75 -2.76 1.78 4.75
N ASN A 76 -3.61 0.95 5.37
CA ASN A 76 -3.14 -0.19 6.17
C ASN A 76 -2.32 -1.19 5.34
N ASP A 77 -2.62 -1.31 4.06
CA ASP A 77 -1.96 -2.19 3.10
C ASP A 77 -0.79 -1.52 2.36
N ALA A 78 -0.48 -0.25 2.64
CA ALA A 78 0.61 0.44 1.97
C ALA A 78 1.98 -0.10 2.38
N LYS A 79 2.78 -0.53 1.42
CA LYS A 79 4.20 -0.85 1.56
C LYS A 79 5.05 0.42 1.48
N THR A 80 4.83 1.19 0.43
CA THR A 80 5.51 2.48 0.19
C THR A 80 4.60 3.45 -0.55
N ILE A 81 4.77 4.74 -0.31
CA ILE A 81 4.04 5.80 -1.00
C ILE A 81 4.98 6.48 -1.98
N ASN A 82 4.52 6.70 -3.20
CA ASN A 82 5.21 7.54 -4.17
C ASN A 82 5.02 9.02 -3.81
N MET A 83 5.97 9.55 -3.03
CA MET A 83 5.91 10.94 -2.54
C MET A 83 5.88 11.99 -3.67
N ASN A 84 6.28 11.62 -4.88
CA ASN A 84 6.25 12.52 -6.04
C ASN A 84 4.88 12.58 -6.72
N SER A 85 3.97 11.66 -6.40
CA SER A 85 2.62 11.62 -6.96
C SER A 85 1.61 12.44 -6.17
N VAL A 86 1.94 12.83 -4.93
CA VAL A 86 1.01 13.49 -4.00
C VAL A 86 0.56 14.83 -4.55
N ARG A 87 -0.76 15.00 -4.67
CA ARG A 87 -1.40 16.19 -5.24
C ARG A 87 -2.74 16.49 -4.57
N ILE A 88 -3.10 17.75 -4.51
CA ILE A 88 -4.48 18.15 -4.21
C ILE A 88 -5.27 18.11 -5.52
N LYS A 89 -6.41 17.46 -5.50
CA LYS A 89 -7.31 17.32 -6.64
C LYS A 89 -8.05 18.64 -6.91
N ARG A 90 -8.27 18.93 -8.17
CA ARG A 90 -9.06 20.10 -8.56
C ARG A 90 -10.47 20.02 -8.00
N ASN A 91 -10.88 21.07 -7.30
CA ASN A 91 -12.24 21.20 -6.81
C ASN A 91 -12.79 22.60 -7.12
N SER A 92 -13.76 22.68 -8.03
CA SER A 92 -14.36 23.95 -8.46
C SER A 92 -15.16 24.64 -7.36
N THR A 93 -15.78 23.87 -6.45
CA THR A 93 -16.55 24.41 -5.32
C THR A 93 -15.65 25.10 -4.30
N LEU A 94 -14.44 24.57 -4.09
CA LEU A 94 -13.45 25.16 -3.21
C LEU A 94 -12.57 26.19 -3.91
N ASN A 95 -12.77 26.40 -5.22
CA ASN A 95 -11.97 27.28 -6.08
C ASN A 95 -10.47 26.95 -6.02
N VAL A 96 -10.14 25.65 -6.05
CA VAL A 96 -8.76 25.17 -6.06
C VAL A 96 -8.47 24.41 -7.36
N GLY A 97 -7.33 24.67 -7.96
CA GLY A 97 -6.78 23.89 -9.08
C GLY A 97 -6.06 22.64 -8.59
N THR A 98 -5.61 21.79 -9.51
CA THR A 98 -4.71 20.70 -9.16
C THR A 98 -3.36 21.25 -8.71
N VAL A 99 -2.97 20.94 -7.48
CA VAL A 99 -1.70 21.38 -6.87
C VAL A 99 -0.85 20.15 -6.55
N LYS A 100 0.31 20.02 -7.20
CA LYS A 100 1.30 19.03 -6.81
C LYS A 100 1.99 19.48 -5.54
N LEU A 101 2.02 18.62 -4.51
CA LEU A 101 2.69 18.92 -3.26
C LEU A 101 4.21 18.70 -3.41
N LYS A 102 4.98 19.58 -2.80
CA LYS A 102 6.44 19.44 -2.75
C LYS A 102 6.83 18.53 -1.61
N ASN A 103 7.68 17.56 -1.91
CA ASN A 103 8.24 16.70 -0.87
C ASN A 103 9.25 17.48 -0.03
N MET A 104 9.15 17.35 1.31
CA MET A 104 10.07 17.91 2.30
C MET A 104 10.48 16.78 3.24
N THR A 105 11.74 16.80 3.68
CA THR A 105 12.21 15.83 4.67
C THR A 105 11.63 16.11 6.05
N TYR A 106 11.51 15.08 6.88
CA TYR A 106 10.98 15.23 8.23
C TYR A 106 11.87 16.10 9.13
N GLU A 107 13.18 15.97 8.96
CA GLU A 107 14.16 16.77 9.68
C GLU A 107 14.04 18.26 9.33
N GLU A 108 13.92 18.58 8.04
CA GLU A 108 13.72 19.95 7.57
C GLU A 108 12.40 20.56 8.07
N TYR A 109 11.36 19.74 8.14
CA TYR A 109 10.07 20.14 8.72
C TYR A 109 10.18 20.45 10.21
N LEU A 110 10.85 19.59 10.98
CA LEU A 110 11.05 19.82 12.42
C LEU A 110 11.88 21.06 12.69
N GLU A 111 12.90 21.33 11.87
CA GLU A 111 13.75 22.50 12.04
C GLU A 111 13.01 23.83 11.76
N LYS A 112 12.16 23.85 10.72
CA LYS A 112 11.57 25.11 10.23
C LYS A 112 10.11 25.31 10.65
N TYR A 113 9.35 24.27 10.83
CA TYR A 113 7.89 24.33 10.89
C TYR A 113 7.25 23.49 12.01
N ALA A 114 8.04 22.95 12.96
CA ALA A 114 7.49 22.12 14.04
C ALA A 114 6.40 22.85 14.85
N ASP A 115 6.58 24.14 15.09
CA ASP A 115 5.61 24.97 15.79
C ASP A 115 4.28 25.16 15.03
N ALA A 116 4.30 24.93 13.70
CA ALA A 116 3.10 25.11 12.88
C ALA A 116 2.02 24.04 13.17
N GLU A 117 2.38 22.86 13.68
CA GLU A 117 1.39 21.85 14.11
C GLU A 117 0.55 22.31 15.31
N TYR A 118 1.07 23.22 16.11
CA TYR A 118 0.43 23.73 17.32
C TYR A 118 -0.19 25.12 17.09
N ASN A 119 0.13 25.76 15.99
CA ASN A 119 -0.38 27.07 15.62
C ASN A 119 -1.49 26.96 14.55
N THR A 120 -2.74 26.92 15.03
CA THR A 120 -3.92 26.81 14.15
C THR A 120 -4.25 28.07 13.36
N GLU A 121 -3.51 29.15 13.52
CA GLU A 121 -3.70 30.39 12.76
C GLU A 121 -3.10 30.30 11.33
N THR A 122 -2.10 29.42 11.15
CA THR A 122 -1.43 29.23 9.86
C THR A 122 -2.07 28.11 9.07
N LYS A 123 -3.28 28.35 8.56
CA LYS A 123 -4.01 27.39 7.69
C LYS A 123 -4.04 27.84 6.25
N GLY A 124 -4.09 26.90 5.34
CA GLY A 124 -4.21 27.20 3.90
C GLY A 124 -4.30 25.94 3.07
N CYS A 125 -4.31 26.10 1.75
CA CYS A 125 -4.18 24.97 0.85
C CYS A 125 -2.77 24.38 1.02
N PRO A 126 -2.63 23.07 1.33
CA PRO A 126 -1.32 22.42 1.47
C PRO A 126 -0.46 22.61 0.23
N THR A 127 0.82 22.86 0.44
CA THR A 127 1.83 23.03 -0.63
C THR A 127 2.99 22.05 -0.50
N HIS A 128 3.18 21.52 0.71
CA HIS A 128 4.23 20.54 1.02
C HIS A 128 3.61 19.31 1.66
N ILE A 129 4.30 18.19 1.41
CA ILE A 129 3.99 16.89 2.01
C ILE A 129 5.26 16.33 2.65
N ILE A 130 5.14 15.82 3.85
CA ILE A 130 6.25 15.30 4.65
C ILE A 130 5.93 13.87 5.05
N ARG A 131 6.88 12.98 4.85
CA ARG A 131 6.81 11.61 5.33
C ARG A 131 7.40 11.52 6.73
N THR A 132 6.62 11.04 7.69
CA THR A 132 7.11 10.81 9.06
C THR A 132 7.68 9.39 9.22
N PRO A 133 8.58 9.16 10.19
CA PRO A 133 9.03 7.81 10.54
C PRO A 133 7.91 6.89 11.04
N ASN A 134 6.83 7.47 11.56
CA ASN A 134 5.67 6.75 12.14
C ASN A 134 4.60 6.35 11.10
N ARG A 135 4.95 6.32 9.80
CA ARG A 135 4.03 5.98 8.70
C ARG A 135 2.81 6.92 8.62
N GLU A 136 3.06 8.20 8.77
CA GLU A 136 2.08 9.26 8.56
C GLU A 136 2.58 10.24 7.49
N LEU A 137 1.65 10.92 6.88
CA LEU A 137 1.88 12.07 6.00
C LEU A 137 1.52 13.34 6.77
N ILE A 138 2.39 14.34 6.74
CA ILE A 138 2.08 15.68 7.25
C ILE A 138 1.84 16.61 6.07
N CYS A 139 0.71 17.29 6.06
CA CYS A 139 0.37 18.34 5.11
C CYS A 139 0.75 19.72 5.68
N TYR A 140 1.54 20.49 4.92
CA TYR A 140 1.92 21.84 5.33
C TYR A 140 1.63 22.87 4.23
N PRO A 141 1.02 24.06 4.56
CA PRO A 141 0.35 24.38 5.82
C PRO A 141 -0.83 23.46 6.12
N MET A 142 -1.35 23.49 7.36
CA MET A 142 -2.55 22.76 7.72
C MET A 142 -3.72 23.13 6.81
N PRO A 143 -4.57 22.17 6.43
CA PRO A 143 -5.74 22.43 5.60
C PRO A 143 -6.68 23.45 6.23
N ASP A 144 -7.11 24.46 5.46
CA ASP A 144 -8.16 25.40 5.84
C ASP A 144 -9.55 24.97 5.34
N LYS A 145 -9.60 23.97 4.46
CA LYS A 145 -10.80 23.39 3.86
C LYS A 145 -10.64 21.88 3.70
N ALA A 146 -11.74 21.19 3.44
CA ALA A 146 -11.75 19.75 3.14
C ALA A 146 -11.30 19.52 1.67
N TYR A 147 -9.99 19.56 1.43
CA TYR A 147 -9.40 19.25 0.14
C TYR A 147 -9.36 17.74 -0.08
N GLU A 148 -9.40 17.32 -1.32
CA GLU A 148 -9.15 15.93 -1.72
C GLU A 148 -7.67 15.78 -2.09
N MET A 149 -6.94 15.01 -1.29
CA MET A 149 -5.56 14.63 -1.54
C MET A 149 -5.53 13.28 -2.25
N VAL A 150 -4.78 13.20 -3.33
CA VAL A 150 -4.61 11.98 -4.12
C VAL A 150 -3.14 11.64 -4.21
N TYR A 151 -2.82 10.36 -4.00
CA TYR A 151 -1.45 9.86 -4.13
C TYR A 151 -1.43 8.40 -4.56
N GLU A 152 -0.32 8.01 -5.14
CA GLU A 152 -0.06 6.65 -5.56
C GLU A 152 0.79 5.92 -4.53
N TYR A 153 0.50 4.63 -4.34
CA TYR A 153 1.25 3.80 -3.41
C TYR A 153 1.36 2.36 -3.92
N TYR A 154 2.22 1.57 -3.30
CA TYR A 154 2.35 0.15 -3.58
C TYR A 154 1.91 -0.65 -2.38
N ARG A 155 1.07 -1.66 -2.63
CA ARG A 155 0.49 -2.51 -1.59
C ARG A 155 1.49 -3.53 -1.08
N ILE A 156 1.27 -3.95 0.17
CA ILE A 156 1.91 -5.15 0.73
C ILE A 156 1.26 -6.37 0.07
N GLY A 157 2.07 -7.32 -0.38
CA GLY A 157 1.57 -8.61 -0.84
C GLY A 157 0.94 -9.38 0.33
N TYR A 158 -0.10 -10.14 0.05
CA TYR A 158 -0.82 -10.95 1.02
C TYR A 158 -0.55 -12.45 0.84
N ASP A 159 -0.68 -13.21 1.93
CA ASP A 159 -0.60 -14.65 1.90
C ASP A 159 -1.90 -15.25 1.34
N LEU A 160 -1.77 -16.32 0.59
CA LEU A 160 -2.90 -17.10 0.12
C LEU A 160 -3.40 -18.00 1.27
N ILE A 161 -4.70 -18.10 1.44
CA ILE A 161 -5.36 -18.84 2.52
C ILE A 161 -6.26 -19.94 1.95
N SER A 162 -7.18 -19.55 1.07
CA SER A 162 -8.18 -20.42 0.47
C SER A 162 -7.68 -21.06 -0.82
N ALA A 163 -8.16 -22.25 -1.16
CA ALA A 163 -7.79 -22.97 -2.38
C ALA A 163 -7.93 -22.15 -3.67
N THR A 164 -8.89 -21.25 -3.68
CA THR A 164 -9.24 -20.39 -4.84
C THR A 164 -8.55 -19.04 -4.84
N ASP A 165 -7.71 -18.73 -3.83
CA ASP A 165 -7.00 -17.47 -3.78
C ASP A 165 -5.99 -17.40 -4.92
N VAL A 166 -5.92 -16.23 -5.56
CA VAL A 166 -5.02 -15.98 -6.68
C VAL A 166 -3.92 -15.03 -6.20
N PRO A 167 -2.63 -15.31 -6.46
CA PRO A 167 -1.55 -14.40 -6.15
C PRO A 167 -1.76 -13.02 -6.80
N SER A 168 -1.29 -11.96 -6.15
CA SER A 168 -1.22 -10.63 -6.80
C SER A 168 -0.22 -10.58 -7.96
N ILE A 169 0.75 -11.49 -8.00
CA ILE A 169 1.73 -11.62 -9.07
C ILE A 169 1.03 -12.15 -10.33
N PRO A 170 1.11 -11.49 -11.48
CA PRO A 170 0.48 -11.98 -12.70
C PRO A 170 1.10 -13.32 -13.19
N GLU A 171 0.26 -14.21 -13.76
CA GLU A 171 0.70 -15.54 -14.23
C GLU A 171 1.85 -15.51 -15.26
N GLN A 172 2.01 -14.40 -15.97
CA GLN A 172 3.00 -14.23 -17.03
C GLN A 172 4.40 -13.81 -16.51
N TYR A 173 4.59 -13.67 -15.23
CA TYR A 173 5.86 -13.44 -14.55
C TYR A 173 6.25 -14.68 -13.73
#